data_5770a9beecc4c2ffbc5aa7c2f325ef60
#
_entry.id   5770a9beecc4c2ffbc5aa7c2f325ef60
#
_cell.length_a   1.000
_cell.length_b   1.000
_cell.length_c   1.000
_cell.angle_alpha   90.00
_cell.angle_beta   90.00
_cell.angle_gamma   90.00
#
_symmetry.space_group_name_H-M   'P 1'
#
loop_
_entity.id
_entity.type
_entity.pdbx_description
1 polymer ?
#
loop_
_entity_poly.entity_id
_entity_poly.type
_entity_poly.pdbx_seq_one_letter_code
_entity_poly.pdbx_strand_id
1 'polypeptide(L)'
;MERLGTGIGWRPEIADAVERMPGIDWVETVAENVCPGHLPDSLRRLRERGVTVVPHGVSLGLGGADRPDAGRLTALAERAQALGSPLVTEHIAFVRAGGSLTASPHLEAGHLLPVPRTRDALDVLCENVRIAQDALPVPLAVENIAALVCWPGEEMTEGQFLYELADRTGVRLLIDVANLHTNHVNRGEDPSKALAELPLEAIAYVHVAGGFERDGVWHDSHAHPVPRPVLDILTDLASRVSPPGVLLERDENFPEPAELEAELTTIRGALEAGAVERVKTELRSAAVAAARHRGTGAVDDELLLTATAAGRREAAGRREAAAGGNSVERQGHETGAAGATRGASGLPHQEGVGEARQRLGLAQAALLSALVAGTPVPEGFDRVRIGVQARALAAKRADVVAKVAPELPVILGGGYRAAFLGYAQTRPMTAGYRRDALTFAEHLLSAGLPGDTRARRELREWWLERSGPAPRSGRPVHRLARATRRVLSRR
;
A
#
# COMPACT_ATOMS: atom_id res chain seq x y z
N MET A 1 14.92 0.67 -14.54
CA MET A 1 14.80 1.66 -13.46
C MET A 1 16.19 1.88 -12.86
N GLU A 2 16.54 3.08 -12.48
CA GLU A 2 17.80 3.39 -11.80
C GLU A 2 17.87 2.66 -10.45
N ARG A 3 19.06 2.22 -10.06
CA ARG A 3 19.27 1.50 -8.79
C ARG A 3 19.20 2.50 -7.63
N LEU A 4 18.26 2.32 -6.70
CA LEU A 4 18.10 3.18 -5.54
C LEU A 4 19.10 2.86 -4.40
N GLY A 5 19.50 1.60 -4.23
CA GLY A 5 20.41 1.19 -3.14
C GLY A 5 19.70 0.99 -1.81
N THR A 6 20.36 1.33 -0.68
CA THR A 6 19.80 1.21 0.68
C THR A 6 19.34 2.56 1.19
N GLY A 7 18.07 2.67 1.59
CA GLY A 7 17.45 3.90 2.05
C GLY A 7 16.80 3.78 3.42
N ILE A 8 16.27 4.90 3.91
CA ILE A 8 15.53 4.99 5.17
C ILE A 8 14.35 5.91 5.01
N GLY A 9 13.24 5.61 5.72
CA GLY A 9 12.09 6.48 5.83
C GLY A 9 12.46 7.80 6.49
N TRP A 10 12.27 8.91 5.77
CA TRP A 10 12.41 10.24 6.35
C TRP A 10 11.15 10.61 7.13
N ARG A 11 11.33 10.96 8.40
CA ARG A 11 10.26 11.50 9.26
C ARG A 11 10.77 12.79 9.91
N PRO A 12 9.89 13.77 10.17
CA PRO A 12 10.30 15.06 10.78
C PRO A 12 11.09 14.89 12.07
N GLU A 13 10.75 13.90 12.88
CA GLU A 13 11.35 13.60 14.18
C GLU A 13 12.81 13.18 14.11
N ILE A 14 13.20 12.53 13.02
CA ILE A 14 14.58 12.04 12.80
C ILE A 14 15.27 12.74 11.61
N ALA A 15 14.68 13.82 11.10
CA ALA A 15 15.16 14.51 9.91
C ALA A 15 16.64 14.89 9.98
N ASP A 16 17.08 15.44 11.12
CA ASP A 16 18.47 15.83 11.35
C ASP A 16 19.45 14.64 11.45
N ALA A 17 18.97 13.51 11.99
CA ALA A 17 19.75 12.28 12.06
C ALA A 17 19.94 11.70 10.67
N VAL A 18 18.84 11.53 9.92
CA VAL A 18 18.82 11.01 8.54
C VAL A 18 19.71 11.88 7.61
N GLU A 19 19.63 13.20 7.75
CA GLU A 19 20.46 14.09 6.94
C GLU A 19 21.97 13.86 7.16
N ARG A 20 22.40 13.53 8.38
CA ARG A 20 23.81 13.30 8.72
C ARG A 20 24.26 11.84 8.60
N MET A 21 23.31 10.92 8.42
CA MET A 21 23.59 9.48 8.42
C MET A 21 24.45 9.07 7.21
N PRO A 22 25.58 8.38 7.42
CA PRO A 22 26.43 7.96 6.32
C PRO A 22 25.84 6.75 5.57
N GLY A 23 26.15 6.64 4.27
CA GLY A 23 25.82 5.45 3.48
C GLY A 23 24.33 5.28 3.20
N ILE A 24 23.55 6.37 3.25
CA ILE A 24 22.18 6.41 2.75
C ILE A 24 22.22 6.83 1.29
N ASP A 25 21.65 5.98 0.42
CA ASP A 25 21.59 6.25 -1.02
C ASP A 25 20.34 7.05 -1.38
N TRP A 26 19.24 6.85 -0.66
CA TRP A 26 17.96 7.49 -0.90
C TRP A 26 17.10 7.55 0.37
N VAL A 27 16.04 8.35 0.32
CA VAL A 27 15.05 8.44 1.39
C VAL A 27 13.64 8.40 0.82
N GLU A 28 12.72 7.92 1.65
CA GLU A 28 11.29 7.97 1.38
C GLU A 28 10.59 8.91 2.36
N THR A 29 9.60 9.65 1.90
CA THR A 29 8.78 10.51 2.76
C THR A 29 7.31 10.23 2.54
N VAL A 30 6.50 10.24 3.61
CA VAL A 30 5.04 10.21 3.47
C VAL A 30 4.61 11.41 2.64
N ALA A 31 4.00 11.15 1.50
CA ALA A 31 3.66 12.18 0.52
C ALA A 31 2.78 13.28 1.13
N GLU A 32 1.80 12.90 1.95
CA GLU A 32 0.85 13.81 2.59
C GLU A 32 1.50 14.80 3.55
N ASN A 33 2.71 14.51 4.05
CA ASN A 33 3.49 15.40 4.92
C ASN A 33 4.33 16.42 4.15
N VAL A 34 4.38 16.33 2.81
CA VAL A 34 5.15 17.23 1.96
C VAL A 34 4.26 18.32 1.38
N CYS A 35 4.64 19.58 1.58
CA CYS A 35 4.05 20.73 0.92
C CYS A 35 4.95 21.17 -0.25
N PRO A 36 4.52 21.05 -1.51
CA PRO A 36 5.36 21.34 -2.68
C PRO A 36 5.97 22.74 -2.70
N GLY A 37 5.21 23.74 -2.23
CA GLY A 37 5.68 25.13 -2.15
C GLY A 37 6.56 25.44 -0.93
N HIS A 38 6.76 24.46 -0.04
CA HIS A 38 7.51 24.66 1.22
C HIS A 38 8.15 23.35 1.69
N LEU A 39 9.13 22.89 0.94
CA LEU A 39 9.86 21.67 1.30
C LEU A 39 10.65 21.85 2.60
N PRO A 40 10.67 20.86 3.50
CA PRO A 40 11.56 20.85 4.67
C PRO A 40 13.03 21.05 4.26
N ASP A 41 13.76 21.84 5.03
CA ASP A 41 15.16 22.18 4.72
C ASP A 41 16.06 20.95 4.64
N SER A 42 15.84 19.96 5.49
CA SER A 42 16.60 18.70 5.47
C SER A 42 16.38 17.92 4.16
N LEU A 43 15.13 17.82 3.66
CA LEU A 43 14.86 17.19 2.36
C LEU A 43 15.49 17.95 1.19
N ARG A 44 15.49 19.29 1.25
CA ARG A 44 16.15 20.11 0.25
C ARG A 44 17.66 19.87 0.22
N ARG A 45 18.32 19.87 1.40
CA ARG A 45 19.75 19.60 1.50
C ARG A 45 20.14 18.18 1.10
N LEU A 46 19.31 17.16 1.42
CA LEU A 46 19.51 15.79 0.94
C LEU A 46 19.52 15.76 -0.60
N ARG A 47 18.54 16.40 -1.25
CA ARG A 47 18.47 16.48 -2.72
C ARG A 47 19.65 17.23 -3.33
N GLU A 48 20.09 18.35 -2.72
CA GLU A 48 21.26 19.12 -3.16
C GLU A 48 22.56 18.29 -3.13
N ARG A 49 22.61 17.26 -2.27
CA ARG A 49 23.72 16.27 -2.21
C ARG A 49 23.53 15.08 -3.16
N GLY A 50 22.48 15.06 -3.95
CA GLY A 50 22.18 13.98 -4.90
C GLY A 50 21.43 12.79 -4.30
N VAL A 51 20.94 12.88 -3.06
CA VAL A 51 20.11 11.84 -2.45
C VAL A 51 18.73 11.87 -3.07
N THR A 52 18.28 10.75 -3.62
CA THR A 52 16.94 10.60 -4.19
C THR A 52 15.87 10.64 -3.07
N VAL A 53 14.78 11.37 -3.31
CA VAL A 53 13.63 11.42 -2.39
C VAL A 53 12.40 10.88 -3.11
N VAL A 54 11.79 9.82 -2.57
CA VAL A 54 10.59 9.19 -3.12
C VAL A 54 9.38 9.55 -2.24
N PRO A 55 8.30 10.12 -2.79
CA PRO A 55 7.05 10.30 -2.06
C PRO A 55 6.24 9.00 -2.05
N HIS A 56 5.85 8.57 -0.85
CA HIS A 56 5.02 7.42 -0.58
C HIS A 56 3.62 7.87 -0.14
N GLY A 57 2.61 7.56 -0.93
CA GLY A 57 1.22 7.95 -0.69
C GLY A 57 0.49 6.97 0.23
N VAL A 58 -0.39 7.50 1.07
CA VAL A 58 -1.21 6.70 2.00
C VAL A 58 -2.70 7.01 1.90
N SER A 59 -3.12 7.79 0.91
CA SER A 59 -4.47 8.38 0.92
C SER A 59 -5.30 8.19 -0.35
N LEU A 60 -4.75 7.70 -1.46
CA LEU A 60 -5.53 7.47 -2.68
C LEU A 60 -6.59 6.41 -2.48
N GLY A 61 -6.22 5.31 -1.81
CA GLY A 61 -7.14 4.19 -1.59
C GLY A 61 -7.45 3.46 -2.89
N LEU A 62 -6.43 3.12 -3.68
CA LEU A 62 -6.54 2.49 -5.00
C LEU A 62 -7.37 1.21 -5.01
N GLY A 63 -7.35 0.45 -3.89
CA GLY A 63 -8.16 -0.75 -3.70
C GLY A 63 -9.63 -0.48 -3.34
N GLY A 64 -10.05 0.78 -3.25
CA GLY A 64 -11.43 1.16 -3.01
C GLY A 64 -12.32 0.96 -4.23
N ALA A 65 -13.62 0.79 -3.98
CA ALA A 65 -14.60 0.71 -5.04
C ALA A 65 -14.78 2.02 -5.80
N ASP A 66 -14.51 3.17 -5.18
CA ASP A 66 -14.56 4.46 -5.86
C ASP A 66 -13.32 4.65 -6.76
N ARG A 67 -13.48 5.44 -7.82
CA ARG A 67 -12.33 5.89 -8.61
C ARG A 67 -11.44 6.81 -7.78
N PRO A 68 -10.11 6.82 -8.01
CA PRO A 68 -9.20 7.72 -7.32
C PRO A 68 -9.62 9.18 -7.47
N ASP A 69 -9.57 9.93 -6.38
CA ASP A 69 -9.92 11.35 -6.36
C ASP A 69 -8.91 12.19 -7.16
N ALA A 70 -9.40 12.96 -8.14
CA ALA A 70 -8.57 13.74 -9.05
C ALA A 70 -7.72 14.79 -8.30
N GLY A 71 -8.24 15.39 -7.22
CA GLY A 71 -7.51 16.37 -6.43
C GLY A 71 -6.35 15.72 -5.66
N ARG A 72 -6.54 14.51 -5.13
CA ARG A 72 -5.48 13.74 -4.48
C ARG A 72 -4.40 13.30 -5.47
N LEU A 73 -4.79 12.86 -6.67
CA LEU A 73 -3.85 12.52 -7.75
C LEU A 73 -3.02 13.74 -8.16
N THR A 74 -3.67 14.89 -8.38
CA THR A 74 -2.96 16.15 -8.68
C THR A 74 -1.98 16.50 -7.57
N ALA A 75 -2.40 16.42 -6.31
CA ALA A 75 -1.54 16.72 -5.17
C ALA A 75 -0.34 15.76 -5.05
N LEU A 76 -0.51 14.48 -5.39
CA LEU A 76 0.60 13.52 -5.42
C LEU A 76 1.56 13.81 -6.57
N ALA A 77 1.03 14.14 -7.75
CA ALA A 77 1.82 14.55 -8.93
C ALA A 77 2.68 15.80 -8.64
N GLU A 78 2.10 16.82 -8.01
CA GLU A 78 2.82 18.05 -7.60
C GLU A 78 3.96 17.74 -6.62
N ARG A 79 3.76 16.81 -5.69
CA ARG A 79 4.79 16.35 -4.75
C ARG A 79 5.93 15.63 -5.45
N ALA A 80 5.60 14.71 -6.37
CA ALA A 80 6.60 14.03 -7.19
C ALA A 80 7.48 15.01 -7.97
N GLN A 81 6.85 16.00 -8.60
CA GLN A 81 7.56 17.06 -9.34
C GLN A 81 8.42 17.92 -8.41
N ALA A 82 7.87 18.39 -7.29
CA ALA A 82 8.59 19.21 -6.31
C ALA A 82 9.82 18.50 -5.72
N LEU A 83 9.72 17.19 -5.53
CA LEU A 83 10.82 16.35 -5.06
C LEU A 83 11.78 15.92 -6.19
N GLY A 84 11.41 16.05 -7.45
CA GLY A 84 12.17 15.51 -8.57
C GLY A 84 12.31 14.00 -8.50
N SER A 85 11.27 13.33 -8.00
CA SER A 85 11.28 11.90 -7.75
C SER A 85 11.24 11.09 -9.04
N PRO A 86 11.97 9.95 -9.13
CA PRO A 86 11.90 9.07 -10.29
C PRO A 86 10.63 8.18 -10.32
N LEU A 87 9.92 8.06 -9.21
CA LEU A 87 8.67 7.30 -9.09
C LEU A 87 7.85 7.81 -7.89
N VAL A 88 6.62 7.38 -7.79
CA VAL A 88 5.76 7.51 -6.61
C VAL A 88 5.25 6.13 -6.19
N THR A 89 4.92 5.98 -4.92
CA THR A 89 4.32 4.75 -4.41
C THR A 89 3.01 5.01 -3.70
N GLU A 90 2.15 4.00 -3.63
CA GLU A 90 0.87 4.01 -2.94
C GLU A 90 0.46 2.56 -2.59
N HIS A 91 -0.52 2.38 -1.71
CA HIS A 91 -0.90 1.08 -1.19
C HIS A 91 -2.03 0.40 -2.00
N ILE A 92 -1.99 -0.93 -2.06
CA ILE A 92 -3.12 -1.77 -2.49
C ILE A 92 -4.10 -1.90 -1.32
N ALA A 93 -4.77 -0.82 -1.01
CA ALA A 93 -5.66 -0.73 0.13
C ALA A 93 -6.89 0.11 -0.17
N PHE A 94 -7.96 -0.07 0.60
CA PHE A 94 -9.02 0.92 0.67
C PHE A 94 -8.99 1.64 2.02
N VAL A 95 -9.33 2.91 2.01
CA VAL A 95 -9.32 3.79 3.19
C VAL A 95 -10.68 4.43 3.46
N ARG A 96 -11.59 4.30 2.50
CA ARG A 96 -12.94 4.86 2.50
C ARG A 96 -13.91 3.89 1.85
N ALA A 97 -15.17 3.94 2.26
CA ALA A 97 -16.27 3.23 1.62
C ALA A 97 -17.60 3.94 1.89
N GLY A 98 -18.63 3.57 1.16
CA GLY A 98 -19.93 4.25 1.24
C GLY A 98 -20.13 5.27 0.11
N GLY A 99 -20.99 6.24 0.32
CA GLY A 99 -21.26 7.29 -0.67
C GLY A 99 -22.33 6.91 -1.72
N SER A 100 -22.29 7.58 -2.86
CA SER A 100 -23.29 7.46 -3.92
C SER A 100 -23.40 6.06 -4.53
N LEU A 101 -22.27 5.37 -4.64
CA LEU A 101 -22.20 4.03 -5.23
C LEU A 101 -23.04 2.99 -4.45
N THR A 102 -23.12 3.15 -3.14
CA THR A 102 -23.83 2.24 -2.23
C THR A 102 -25.07 2.85 -1.58
N ALA A 103 -25.38 4.11 -1.91
CA ALA A 103 -26.46 4.89 -1.30
C ALA A 103 -26.39 4.91 0.25
N SER A 104 -25.18 4.92 0.82
CA SER A 104 -24.90 4.91 2.25
C SER A 104 -24.04 6.09 2.65
N PRO A 105 -23.92 6.42 3.97
CA PRO A 105 -23.00 7.44 4.42
C PRO A 105 -21.57 7.12 4.00
N HIS A 106 -20.81 8.16 3.65
CA HIS A 106 -19.37 8.02 3.40
C HIS A 106 -18.63 7.81 4.72
N LEU A 107 -17.85 6.75 4.81
CA LEU A 107 -17.08 6.35 5.98
C LEU A 107 -15.59 6.39 5.68
N GLU A 108 -14.80 6.78 6.67
CA GLU A 108 -13.33 6.74 6.62
C GLU A 108 -12.79 5.77 7.67
N ALA A 109 -11.87 4.91 7.26
CA ALA A 109 -11.20 3.98 8.15
C ALA A 109 -10.16 4.70 9.05
N GLY A 110 -9.53 5.75 8.54
CA GLY A 110 -8.35 6.37 9.16
C GLY A 110 -7.13 5.44 9.16
N HIS A 111 -7.17 4.40 8.34
CA HIS A 111 -6.13 3.38 8.18
C HIS A 111 -6.30 2.66 6.85
N LEU A 112 -5.24 1.98 6.43
CA LEU A 112 -5.24 1.10 5.26
C LEU A 112 -5.97 -0.20 5.59
N LEU A 113 -6.91 -0.61 4.76
CA LEU A 113 -7.66 -1.86 4.90
C LEU A 113 -7.41 -2.77 3.70
N PRO A 114 -7.35 -4.10 3.92
CA PRO A 114 -7.06 -5.04 2.86
C PRO A 114 -8.17 -5.13 1.82
N VAL A 115 -7.78 -5.29 0.56
CA VAL A 115 -8.67 -5.53 -0.57
C VAL A 115 -8.97 -7.02 -0.66
N PRO A 116 -10.22 -7.45 -0.97
CA PRO A 116 -10.47 -8.86 -1.26
C PRO A 116 -9.71 -9.31 -2.51
N ARG A 117 -9.06 -10.46 -2.45
CA ARG A 117 -8.33 -11.04 -3.59
C ARG A 117 -9.27 -11.82 -4.51
N THR A 118 -10.27 -11.11 -5.05
CA THR A 118 -11.26 -11.61 -6.00
C THR A 118 -11.05 -11.00 -7.39
N ARG A 119 -11.62 -11.62 -8.42
CA ARG A 119 -11.56 -11.08 -9.80
C ARG A 119 -12.23 -9.71 -9.91
N ASP A 120 -13.38 -9.53 -9.26
CA ASP A 120 -14.06 -8.23 -9.22
C ASP A 120 -13.17 -7.13 -8.64
N ALA A 121 -12.52 -7.40 -7.51
CA ALA A 121 -11.63 -6.43 -6.87
C ALA A 121 -10.39 -6.15 -7.72
N LEU A 122 -9.85 -7.16 -8.37
CA LEU A 122 -8.73 -7.01 -9.30
C LEU A 122 -9.10 -6.15 -10.51
N ASP A 123 -10.28 -6.36 -11.10
CA ASP A 123 -10.75 -5.57 -12.24
C ASP A 123 -10.90 -4.09 -11.87
N VAL A 124 -11.49 -3.82 -10.71
CA VAL A 124 -11.62 -2.45 -10.17
C VAL A 124 -10.25 -1.83 -9.87
N LEU A 125 -9.36 -2.57 -9.23
CA LEU A 125 -8.01 -2.12 -8.90
C LEU A 125 -7.21 -1.81 -10.17
N CYS A 126 -7.28 -2.66 -11.20
CA CYS A 126 -6.63 -2.42 -12.49
C CYS A 126 -7.13 -1.13 -13.15
N GLU A 127 -8.42 -0.83 -13.10
CA GLU A 127 -8.97 0.44 -13.60
C GLU A 127 -8.43 1.62 -12.78
N ASN A 128 -8.47 1.54 -11.44
CA ASN A 128 -8.00 2.61 -10.57
C ASN A 128 -6.50 2.87 -10.72
N VAL A 129 -5.69 1.83 -10.88
CA VAL A 129 -4.24 1.93 -11.12
C VAL A 129 -3.96 2.61 -12.46
N ARG A 130 -4.68 2.27 -13.54
CA ARG A 130 -4.51 2.95 -14.84
C ARG A 130 -4.87 4.43 -14.76
N ILE A 131 -5.99 4.78 -14.07
CA ILE A 131 -6.36 6.18 -13.83
C ILE A 131 -5.24 6.93 -13.10
N ALA A 132 -4.62 6.29 -12.10
CA ALA A 132 -3.53 6.90 -11.36
C ALA A 132 -2.26 7.04 -12.23
N GLN A 133 -1.90 6.01 -13.00
CA GLN A 133 -0.76 6.04 -13.91
C GLN A 133 -0.91 7.15 -14.97
N ASP A 134 -2.11 7.33 -15.51
CA ASP A 134 -2.39 8.38 -16.51
C ASP A 134 -2.29 9.81 -15.94
N ALA A 135 -2.54 9.96 -14.64
CA ALA A 135 -2.51 11.26 -13.96
C ALA A 135 -1.12 11.61 -13.38
N LEU A 136 -0.24 10.64 -13.18
CA LEU A 136 1.06 10.84 -12.54
C LEU A 136 2.17 11.13 -13.58
N PRO A 137 3.10 12.07 -13.29
CA PRO A 137 4.19 12.42 -14.20
C PRO A 137 5.35 11.43 -14.21
N VAL A 138 5.34 10.45 -13.30
CA VAL A 138 6.39 9.44 -13.08
C VAL A 138 5.73 8.07 -12.85
N PRO A 139 6.48 6.97 -13.03
CA PRO A 139 5.96 5.63 -12.76
C PRO A 139 5.37 5.49 -11.36
N LEU A 140 4.26 4.73 -11.27
CA LEU A 140 3.64 4.31 -10.02
C LEU A 140 4.14 2.92 -9.62
N ALA A 141 4.45 2.73 -8.34
CA ALA A 141 4.55 1.41 -7.74
C ALA A 141 3.49 1.26 -6.65
N VAL A 142 2.98 0.03 -6.47
CA VAL A 142 1.92 -0.24 -5.50
C VAL A 142 2.37 -1.30 -4.50
N GLU A 143 2.03 -1.07 -3.23
CA GLU A 143 2.50 -1.84 -2.10
C GLU A 143 1.48 -2.87 -1.64
N ASN A 144 1.95 -4.10 -1.37
CA ASN A 144 1.21 -5.08 -0.61
C ASN A 144 1.04 -4.62 0.85
N ILE A 145 -0.04 -5.02 1.50
CA ILE A 145 -0.33 -4.58 2.87
C ILE A 145 -0.44 -5.72 3.87
N ALA A 146 -0.16 -5.40 5.13
CA ALA A 146 -0.49 -6.25 6.26
C ALA A 146 -2.00 -6.40 6.42
N ALA A 147 -2.47 -7.62 6.69
CA ALA A 147 -3.88 -7.91 6.91
C ALA A 147 -4.12 -8.75 8.15
N LEU A 148 -4.91 -8.23 9.08
CA LEU A 148 -5.37 -9.00 10.23
C LEU A 148 -6.58 -9.89 9.88
N VAL A 149 -7.41 -9.45 8.94
CA VAL A 149 -8.65 -10.12 8.56
C VAL A 149 -8.55 -10.70 7.15
N CYS A 150 -9.17 -11.87 6.96
CA CYS A 150 -9.35 -12.48 5.63
C CYS A 150 -10.73 -12.10 5.10
N TRP A 151 -10.80 -11.80 3.82
CA TRP A 151 -12.09 -11.65 3.15
C TRP A 151 -12.69 -13.02 2.87
N PRO A 152 -14.00 -13.20 3.08
CA PRO A 152 -14.65 -14.44 2.65
C PRO A 152 -14.66 -14.52 1.12
N GLY A 153 -14.44 -15.73 0.59
CA GLY A 153 -14.53 -15.98 -0.87
C GLY A 153 -13.33 -15.45 -1.66
N GLU A 154 -12.15 -15.28 -1.07
CA GLU A 154 -10.92 -14.99 -1.82
C GLU A 154 -10.64 -16.08 -2.86
N GLU A 155 -10.30 -15.68 -4.08
CA GLU A 155 -10.13 -16.55 -5.26
C GLU A 155 -8.66 -16.74 -5.65
N MET A 156 -7.78 -15.89 -5.12
CA MET A 156 -6.36 -15.83 -5.46
C MET A 156 -5.49 -15.76 -4.21
N THR A 157 -4.27 -16.26 -4.32
CA THR A 157 -3.21 -15.97 -3.34
C THR A 157 -2.74 -14.51 -3.51
N GLU A 158 -1.98 -14.01 -2.55
CA GLU A 158 -1.40 -12.66 -2.66
C GLU A 158 -0.47 -12.55 -3.88
N GLY A 159 0.41 -13.54 -4.07
CA GLY A 159 1.33 -13.57 -5.21
C GLY A 159 0.60 -13.59 -6.56
N GLN A 160 -0.45 -14.41 -6.71
CA GLN A 160 -1.27 -14.45 -7.92
C GLN A 160 -1.99 -13.13 -8.19
N PHE A 161 -2.53 -12.51 -7.14
CA PHE A 161 -3.22 -11.22 -7.27
C PHE A 161 -2.28 -10.11 -7.73
N LEU A 162 -1.07 -10.04 -7.14
CA LEU A 162 -0.05 -9.07 -7.51
C LEU A 162 0.54 -9.34 -8.89
N TYR A 163 0.73 -10.63 -9.25
CA TYR A 163 1.17 -11.02 -10.58
C TYR A 163 0.18 -10.54 -11.66
N GLU A 164 -1.11 -10.88 -11.52
CA GLU A 164 -2.12 -10.45 -12.49
C GLU A 164 -2.28 -8.92 -12.54
N LEU A 165 -2.15 -8.23 -11.41
CA LEU A 165 -2.18 -6.76 -11.37
C LEU A 165 -1.04 -6.17 -12.19
N ALA A 166 0.20 -6.63 -11.96
CA ALA A 166 1.37 -6.14 -12.69
C ALA A 166 1.30 -6.50 -14.19
N ASP A 167 0.91 -7.73 -14.52
CA ASP A 167 0.77 -8.19 -15.92
C ASP A 167 -0.27 -7.36 -16.70
N ARG A 168 -1.41 -7.07 -16.08
CA ARG A 168 -2.53 -6.37 -16.71
C ARG A 168 -2.35 -4.86 -16.83
N THR A 169 -1.57 -4.24 -15.95
CA THR A 169 -1.44 -2.78 -15.86
C THR A 169 -0.04 -2.25 -16.15
N GLY A 170 0.96 -3.11 -16.10
CA GLY A 170 2.36 -2.69 -16.16
C GLY A 170 2.83 -1.92 -14.92
N VAL A 171 2.02 -1.88 -13.83
CA VAL A 171 2.39 -1.19 -12.60
C VAL A 171 3.57 -1.85 -11.93
N ARG A 172 4.43 -1.06 -11.31
CA ARG A 172 5.52 -1.58 -10.48
C ARG A 172 5.00 -2.01 -9.13
N LEU A 173 5.78 -2.86 -8.45
CA LEU A 173 5.46 -3.32 -7.10
C LEU A 173 6.45 -2.76 -6.09
N LEU A 174 5.95 -2.31 -4.98
CA LEU A 174 6.67 -2.14 -3.74
C LEU A 174 6.32 -3.36 -2.88
N ILE A 175 7.33 -4.13 -2.50
CA ILE A 175 7.12 -5.31 -1.65
C ILE A 175 7.61 -5.00 -0.25
N ASP A 176 6.68 -4.98 0.69
CA ASP A 176 7.02 -4.94 2.10
C ASP A 176 7.12 -6.38 2.64
N VAL A 177 8.33 -6.77 3.03
CA VAL A 177 8.60 -8.11 3.60
C VAL A 177 8.12 -8.23 5.05
N ALA A 178 7.94 -7.12 5.77
CA ALA A 178 7.30 -7.12 7.08
C ALA A 178 5.81 -7.42 6.97
N ASN A 179 5.15 -6.93 5.91
CA ASN A 179 3.77 -7.26 5.59
C ASN A 179 3.60 -8.75 5.25
N LEU A 180 4.54 -9.35 4.52
CA LEU A 180 4.55 -10.81 4.29
C LEU A 180 4.69 -11.59 5.61
N HIS A 181 5.56 -11.14 6.52
CA HIS A 181 5.67 -11.73 7.86
C HIS A 181 4.40 -11.56 8.67
N THR A 182 3.80 -10.38 8.64
CA THR A 182 2.53 -10.08 9.32
C THR A 182 1.41 -11.00 8.82
N ASN A 183 1.30 -11.20 7.50
CA ASN A 183 0.33 -12.10 6.90
C ASN A 183 0.62 -13.57 7.24
N HIS A 184 1.91 -13.95 7.37
CA HIS A 184 2.28 -15.28 7.86
C HIS A 184 1.76 -15.53 9.28
N VAL A 185 2.07 -14.64 10.21
CA VAL A 185 1.67 -14.83 11.63
C VAL A 185 0.15 -14.73 11.79
N ASN A 186 -0.48 -13.75 11.15
CA ASN A 186 -1.90 -13.48 11.34
C ASN A 186 -2.82 -14.36 10.50
N ARG A 187 -2.39 -14.79 9.32
CA ARG A 187 -3.25 -15.49 8.35
C ARG A 187 -2.75 -16.89 8.00
N GLY A 188 -1.53 -17.26 8.40
CA GLY A 188 -0.90 -18.54 8.08
C GLY A 188 -0.42 -18.62 6.63
N GLU A 189 -0.23 -17.50 5.94
CA GLU A 189 0.30 -17.45 4.58
C GLU A 189 1.80 -17.77 4.57
N ASP A 190 2.28 -18.48 3.55
CA ASP A 190 3.69 -18.83 3.40
C ASP A 190 4.43 -17.74 2.60
N PRO A 191 5.36 -16.97 3.22
CA PRO A 191 6.10 -15.91 2.55
C PRO A 191 6.93 -16.43 1.36
N SER A 192 7.54 -17.61 1.49
CA SER A 192 8.36 -18.19 0.41
C SER A 192 7.52 -18.57 -0.81
N LYS A 193 6.29 -19.05 -0.58
CA LYS A 193 5.33 -19.32 -1.63
C LYS A 193 4.85 -18.01 -2.28
N ALA A 194 4.53 -16.99 -1.49
CA ALA A 194 4.16 -15.67 -2.01
C ALA A 194 5.27 -15.11 -2.92
N LEU A 195 6.53 -15.12 -2.45
CA LEU A 195 7.68 -14.69 -3.24
C LEU A 195 7.89 -15.50 -4.53
N ALA A 196 7.53 -16.79 -4.54
CA ALA A 196 7.64 -17.64 -5.76
C ALA A 196 6.59 -17.30 -6.81
N GLU A 197 5.48 -16.72 -6.42
CA GLU A 197 4.37 -16.35 -7.30
C GLU A 197 4.45 -14.89 -7.78
N LEU A 198 5.31 -14.04 -7.17
CA LEU A 198 5.46 -12.63 -7.53
C LEU A 198 6.16 -12.42 -8.87
N PRO A 199 5.79 -11.39 -9.66
CA PRO A 199 6.55 -10.93 -10.81
C PRO A 199 7.77 -10.13 -10.34
N LEU A 200 8.85 -10.81 -9.97
CA LEU A 200 10.02 -10.21 -9.32
C LEU A 200 10.66 -9.07 -10.15
N GLU A 201 10.53 -9.13 -11.47
CA GLU A 201 10.98 -8.09 -12.41
C GLU A 201 10.17 -6.77 -12.32
N ALA A 202 8.96 -6.85 -11.77
CA ALA A 202 8.12 -5.68 -11.55
C ALA A 202 8.48 -4.91 -10.26
N ILE A 203 9.31 -5.48 -9.38
CA ILE A 203 9.68 -4.85 -8.12
C ILE A 203 10.44 -3.55 -8.37
N ALA A 204 9.94 -2.45 -7.80
CA ALA A 204 10.57 -1.15 -7.78
C ALA A 204 11.57 -1.02 -6.63
N TYR A 205 11.14 -1.40 -5.44
CA TYR A 205 11.97 -1.50 -4.25
C TYR A 205 11.24 -2.30 -3.15
N VAL A 206 11.89 -2.47 -2.01
CA VAL A 206 11.42 -3.31 -0.91
C VAL A 206 11.40 -2.52 0.39
N HIS A 207 10.32 -2.61 1.16
CA HIS A 207 10.25 -2.14 2.53
C HIS A 207 10.65 -3.23 3.52
N VAL A 208 11.28 -2.79 4.60
CA VAL A 208 11.69 -3.62 5.74
C VAL A 208 11.35 -2.87 7.02
N ALA A 209 10.53 -3.43 7.86
CA ALA A 209 10.06 -2.81 9.09
C ALA A 209 10.01 -3.82 10.25
N GLY A 210 9.86 -3.31 11.48
CA GLY A 210 9.66 -4.12 12.66
C GLY A 210 8.31 -3.87 13.32
N GLY A 211 7.72 -4.95 13.83
CA GLY A 211 6.47 -4.97 14.58
C GLY A 211 6.62 -5.68 15.91
N PHE A 212 5.49 -6.01 16.56
CA PHE A 212 5.46 -6.76 17.80
C PHE A 212 4.26 -7.69 17.86
N GLU A 213 4.41 -8.79 18.62
CA GLU A 213 3.31 -9.71 18.91
C GLU A 213 2.63 -9.33 20.23
N ARG A 214 1.29 -9.33 20.21
CA ARG A 214 0.46 -9.20 21.40
C ARG A 214 -0.84 -9.98 21.23
N ASP A 215 -1.18 -10.76 22.24
CA ASP A 215 -2.41 -11.56 22.29
C ASP A 215 -2.55 -12.53 21.09
N GLY A 216 -1.43 -13.09 20.60
CA GLY A 216 -1.39 -14.00 19.45
C GLY A 216 -1.63 -13.30 18.10
N VAL A 217 -1.50 -11.99 18.05
CA VAL A 217 -1.61 -11.17 16.86
C VAL A 217 -0.32 -10.38 16.68
N TRP A 218 0.24 -10.44 15.48
CA TRP A 218 1.33 -9.58 15.08
C TRP A 218 0.79 -8.21 14.67
N HIS A 219 1.31 -7.17 15.31
CA HIS A 219 1.01 -5.78 15.01
C HIS A 219 2.13 -5.19 14.16
N ASP A 220 1.81 -4.87 12.93
CA ASP A 220 2.68 -4.18 12.01
C ASP A 220 2.70 -2.69 12.38
N SER A 221 3.66 -2.33 13.22
CA SER A 221 3.68 -1.01 13.85
C SER A 221 4.74 -0.07 13.30
N HIS A 222 5.74 -0.62 12.61
CA HIS A 222 6.94 0.12 12.14
C HIS A 222 7.62 0.92 13.28
N ALA A 223 7.47 0.45 14.51
CA ALA A 223 7.90 1.14 15.72
C ALA A 223 8.95 0.35 16.53
N HIS A 224 9.41 -0.78 15.99
CA HIS A 224 10.32 -1.72 16.64
C HIS A 224 11.48 -2.10 15.72
N PRO A 225 12.59 -2.62 16.26
CA PRO A 225 13.68 -3.16 15.43
C PRO A 225 13.19 -4.27 14.51
N VAL A 226 13.82 -4.37 13.33
CA VAL A 226 13.51 -5.40 12.34
C VAL A 226 13.82 -6.79 12.92
N PRO A 227 12.83 -7.69 13.08
CA PRO A 227 13.07 -8.98 13.67
C PRO A 227 13.69 -9.97 12.67
N ARG A 228 14.35 -10.99 13.18
CA ARG A 228 15.04 -12.01 12.38
C ARG A 228 14.15 -12.66 11.30
N PRO A 229 12.87 -13.02 11.56
CA PRO A 229 12.02 -13.61 10.52
C PRO A 229 11.80 -12.69 9.31
N VAL A 230 11.69 -11.38 9.51
CA VAL A 230 11.58 -10.40 8.42
C VAL A 230 12.86 -10.34 7.59
N LEU A 231 14.04 -10.37 8.25
CA LEU A 231 15.35 -10.43 7.58
C LEU A 231 15.52 -11.73 6.79
N ASP A 232 14.99 -12.85 7.29
CA ASP A 232 15.03 -14.13 6.57
C ASP A 232 14.19 -14.08 5.29
N ILE A 233 13.02 -13.44 5.32
CA ILE A 233 12.19 -13.19 4.11
C ILE A 233 12.92 -12.27 3.13
N LEU A 234 13.59 -11.21 3.61
CA LEU A 234 14.41 -10.35 2.77
C LEU A 234 15.55 -11.13 2.10
N THR A 235 16.21 -12.02 2.86
CA THR A 235 17.29 -12.88 2.35
C THR A 235 16.76 -13.84 1.27
N ASP A 236 15.58 -14.45 1.47
CA ASP A 236 14.92 -15.29 0.47
C ASP A 236 14.61 -14.47 -0.81
N LEU A 237 14.01 -13.28 -0.67
CA LEU A 237 13.76 -12.38 -1.81
C LEU A 237 15.07 -12.06 -2.56
N ALA A 238 16.14 -11.67 -1.84
CA ALA A 238 17.44 -11.33 -2.41
C ALA A 238 18.14 -12.54 -3.07
N SER A 239 17.80 -13.76 -2.66
CA SER A 239 18.28 -14.99 -3.31
C SER A 239 17.62 -15.26 -4.67
N ARG A 240 16.48 -14.62 -4.93
CA ARG A 240 15.70 -14.78 -6.18
C ARG A 240 15.93 -13.62 -7.15
N VAL A 241 16.06 -12.39 -6.63
CA VAL A 241 16.22 -11.17 -7.44
C VAL A 241 17.17 -10.20 -6.74
N SER A 242 17.80 -9.30 -7.50
CA SER A 242 18.50 -8.13 -6.93
C SER A 242 17.51 -6.96 -6.88
N PRO A 243 16.91 -6.62 -5.73
CA PRO A 243 15.96 -5.52 -5.67
C PRO A 243 16.67 -4.21 -6.03
N PRO A 244 16.01 -3.30 -6.80
CA PRO A 244 16.60 -2.01 -7.17
C PRO A 244 16.86 -1.11 -5.96
N GLY A 245 16.05 -1.23 -4.90
CA GLY A 245 16.18 -0.50 -3.66
C GLY A 245 15.64 -1.29 -2.47
N VAL A 246 16.15 -1.00 -1.27
CA VAL A 246 15.61 -1.49 0.00
C VAL A 246 15.56 -0.34 0.98
N LEU A 247 14.46 -0.19 1.70
CA LEU A 247 14.20 0.87 2.65
C LEU A 247 13.95 0.32 4.05
N LEU A 248 14.64 0.86 5.04
CA LEU A 248 14.25 0.70 6.44
C LEU A 248 13.12 1.68 6.76
N GLU A 249 11.94 1.16 7.11
CA GLU A 249 10.83 1.98 7.55
C GLU A 249 10.70 1.99 9.07
N ARG A 250 10.67 3.20 9.65
CA ARG A 250 10.45 3.45 11.07
C ARG A 250 9.50 4.64 11.22
N ASP A 251 8.33 4.44 11.85
CA ASP A 251 7.27 5.44 11.95
C ASP A 251 7.10 6.02 13.34
N GLU A 252 7.45 5.25 14.37
CA GLU A 252 7.31 5.63 15.78
C GLU A 252 8.46 5.05 16.60
N ASN A 253 8.57 5.45 17.86
CA ASN A 253 9.61 5.00 18.79
C ASN A 253 11.00 5.07 18.19
N PHE A 254 11.33 6.25 17.63
CA PHE A 254 12.62 6.46 17.00
C PHE A 254 13.75 6.24 18.00
N PRO A 255 14.66 5.30 17.70
CA PRO A 255 15.82 5.03 18.56
C PRO A 255 16.94 6.06 18.31
N GLU A 256 18.03 5.93 19.01
CA GLU A 256 19.24 6.70 18.73
C GLU A 256 19.76 6.45 17.30
N PRO A 257 20.34 7.45 16.63
CA PRO A 257 20.81 7.30 15.24
C PRO A 257 21.72 6.11 14.99
N ALA A 258 22.59 5.77 15.94
CA ALA A 258 23.50 4.64 15.83
C ALA A 258 22.76 3.28 15.76
N GLU A 259 21.57 3.17 16.36
CA GLU A 259 20.75 1.96 16.29
C GLU A 259 20.13 1.82 14.89
N LEU A 260 19.68 2.91 14.28
CA LEU A 260 19.19 2.91 12.89
C LEU A 260 20.30 2.54 11.90
N GLU A 261 21.52 3.05 12.11
CA GLU A 261 22.70 2.68 11.31
C GLU A 261 23.06 1.19 11.44
N ALA A 262 22.93 0.62 12.65
CA ALA A 262 23.13 -0.81 12.89
C ALA A 262 22.05 -1.66 12.20
N GLU A 263 20.78 -1.23 12.21
CA GLU A 263 19.69 -1.89 11.46
C GLU A 263 19.94 -1.87 9.96
N LEU A 264 20.34 -0.73 9.39
CA LEU A 264 20.72 -0.62 7.98
C LEU A 264 21.89 -1.53 7.61
N THR A 265 22.87 -1.66 8.51
CA THR A 265 24.00 -2.59 8.33
C THR A 265 23.52 -4.04 8.32
N THR A 266 22.58 -4.40 9.21
CA THR A 266 21.98 -5.74 9.26
C THR A 266 21.18 -6.06 8.00
N ILE A 267 20.44 -5.08 7.48
CA ILE A 267 19.68 -5.20 6.21
C ILE A 267 20.65 -5.45 5.05
N ARG A 268 21.75 -4.69 4.96
CA ARG A 268 22.79 -4.91 3.93
C ARG A 268 23.39 -6.32 4.01
N GLY A 269 23.66 -6.81 5.22
CA GLY A 269 24.12 -8.19 5.44
C GLY A 269 23.13 -9.25 4.95
N ALA A 270 21.83 -9.04 5.15
CA ALA A 270 20.78 -9.93 4.63
C ALA A 270 20.74 -9.93 3.10
N LEU A 271 20.87 -8.78 2.46
CA LEU A 271 20.95 -8.65 1.01
C LEU A 271 22.18 -9.33 0.42
N GLU A 272 23.35 -9.17 1.06
CA GLU A 272 24.59 -9.83 0.65
C GLU A 272 24.49 -11.35 0.77
N ALA A 273 23.91 -11.85 1.87
CA ALA A 273 23.67 -13.28 2.06
C ALA A 273 22.75 -13.86 0.97
N GLY A 274 21.64 -13.20 0.66
CA GLY A 274 20.76 -13.60 -0.42
C GLY A 274 21.44 -13.56 -1.79
N ALA A 275 22.22 -12.51 -2.08
CA ALA A 275 22.98 -12.41 -3.34
C ALA A 275 23.97 -13.55 -3.53
N VAL A 276 24.64 -14.00 -2.45
CA VAL A 276 25.54 -15.17 -2.50
C VAL A 276 24.75 -16.45 -2.86
N GLU A 277 23.57 -16.66 -2.25
CA GLU A 277 22.74 -17.84 -2.57
C GLU A 277 22.20 -17.79 -4.01
N ARG A 278 21.85 -16.62 -4.52
CA ARG A 278 21.44 -16.44 -5.92
C ARG A 278 22.53 -16.87 -6.89
N VAL A 279 23.75 -16.37 -6.69
CA VAL A 279 24.91 -16.74 -7.54
C VAL A 279 25.17 -18.25 -7.49
N LYS A 280 25.10 -18.87 -6.30
CA LYS A 280 25.26 -20.33 -6.17
C LYS A 280 24.18 -21.09 -6.95
N THR A 281 22.94 -20.63 -6.90
CA THR A 281 21.80 -21.25 -7.60
C THR A 281 21.93 -21.10 -9.11
N GLU A 282 22.33 -19.93 -9.60
CA GLU A 282 22.63 -19.68 -11.01
C GLU A 282 23.75 -20.58 -11.54
N LEU A 283 24.85 -20.71 -10.80
CA LEU A 283 25.97 -21.60 -11.15
C LEU A 283 25.55 -23.06 -11.17
N ARG A 284 24.74 -23.54 -10.22
CA ARG A 284 24.22 -24.90 -10.20
C ARG A 284 23.30 -25.16 -11.42
N SER A 285 22.41 -24.22 -11.72
CA SER A 285 21.51 -24.32 -12.87
C SER A 285 22.27 -24.33 -14.19
N ALA A 286 23.28 -23.48 -14.34
CA ALA A 286 24.17 -23.48 -15.52
C ALA A 286 24.95 -24.78 -15.65
N ALA A 287 25.46 -25.36 -14.57
CA ALA A 287 26.17 -26.64 -14.57
C ALA A 287 25.26 -27.80 -14.99
N VAL A 288 24.00 -27.81 -14.48
CA VAL A 288 22.99 -28.82 -14.88
C VAL A 288 22.63 -28.70 -16.36
N ALA A 289 22.41 -27.47 -16.86
CA ALA A 289 22.13 -27.22 -18.26
C ALA A 289 23.29 -27.67 -19.17
N ALA A 290 24.54 -27.34 -18.78
CA ALA A 290 25.74 -27.79 -19.52
C ALA A 290 25.94 -29.32 -19.48
N ALA A 291 25.57 -30.01 -18.40
CA ALA A 291 25.59 -31.46 -18.31
C ALA A 291 24.53 -32.12 -19.21
N ARG A 292 23.32 -31.55 -19.24
CA ARG A 292 22.26 -32.03 -20.17
C ARG A 292 22.64 -31.87 -21.62
N HIS A 293 23.24 -30.74 -21.99
CA HIS A 293 23.68 -30.48 -23.37
C HIS A 293 24.80 -31.44 -23.81
N ARG A 294 25.70 -31.83 -22.91
CA ARG A 294 26.74 -32.84 -23.16
C ARG A 294 26.16 -34.26 -23.24
N GLY A 295 25.09 -34.55 -22.48
CA GLY A 295 24.41 -35.85 -22.52
C GLY A 295 23.60 -36.09 -23.82
N THR A 296 22.97 -35.06 -24.34
CA THR A 296 22.22 -35.13 -25.60
C THR A 296 23.14 -35.21 -26.83
N GLY A 297 24.30 -34.56 -26.79
CA GLY A 297 25.29 -34.64 -27.88
C GLY A 297 25.98 -36.02 -28.01
N ALA A 298 26.10 -36.79 -26.91
CA ALA A 298 26.67 -38.12 -26.94
C ALA A 298 25.68 -39.20 -27.40
N VAL A 299 24.39 -38.98 -27.26
CA VAL A 299 23.32 -39.90 -27.68
C VAL A 299 22.95 -39.69 -29.17
N ASP A 300 23.03 -38.44 -29.64
CA ASP A 300 22.73 -38.11 -31.04
C ASP A 300 23.81 -38.59 -32.04
N ASP A 301 25.10 -38.63 -31.64
CA ASP A 301 26.16 -39.12 -32.51
C ASP A 301 26.11 -40.65 -32.74
N GLU A 302 25.67 -41.42 -31.74
CA GLU A 302 25.52 -42.87 -31.91
C GLU A 302 24.23 -43.25 -32.68
N LEU A 303 23.16 -42.44 -32.54
CA LEU A 303 21.92 -42.55 -33.31
C LEU A 303 22.10 -42.06 -34.77
N LEU A 304 22.97 -41.05 -35.00
CA LEU A 304 23.24 -40.56 -36.37
C LEU A 304 24.07 -41.58 -37.19
N LEU A 305 24.95 -42.33 -36.56
CA LEU A 305 25.74 -43.38 -37.21
C LEU A 305 24.91 -44.62 -37.54
N THR A 306 23.89 -44.95 -36.76
CA THR A 306 22.96 -46.08 -37.05
C THR A 306 21.85 -45.66 -38.02
N ALA A 307 21.37 -44.45 -38.02
CA ALA A 307 20.37 -43.94 -38.96
C ALA A 307 20.92 -43.73 -40.37
N THR A 308 22.20 -43.37 -40.52
CA THR A 308 22.84 -43.27 -41.86
C THR A 308 23.09 -44.62 -42.53
N ALA A 309 23.18 -45.70 -41.76
CA ALA A 309 23.29 -47.06 -42.32
C ALA A 309 21.93 -47.65 -42.74
N ALA A 310 20.83 -47.30 -42.08
CA ALA A 310 19.46 -47.72 -42.41
C ALA A 310 18.83 -46.85 -43.53
N GLY A 311 19.10 -45.54 -43.56
CA GLY A 311 18.57 -44.63 -44.58
C GLY A 311 19.10 -44.77 -45.99
N ARG A 312 20.23 -45.49 -46.19
CA ARG A 312 20.75 -45.78 -47.53
C ARG A 312 20.08 -46.95 -48.19
N ARG A 313 19.25 -47.74 -47.51
CA ARG A 313 18.50 -48.86 -48.08
C ARG A 313 17.05 -48.52 -48.44
N GLU A 314 16.47 -47.47 -47.89
CA GLU A 314 15.08 -47.04 -48.20
C GLU A 314 14.97 -45.91 -49.23
N ALA A 315 16.05 -45.19 -49.54
CA ALA A 315 16.05 -44.09 -50.50
C ALA A 315 16.14 -44.57 -51.97
N ALA A 316 16.29 -45.90 -52.24
CA ALA A 316 16.27 -46.46 -53.56
C ALA A 316 14.89 -46.99 -54.07
N GLY A 317 13.84 -46.88 -53.21
CA GLY A 317 12.53 -47.47 -53.52
C GLY A 317 11.34 -46.52 -53.67
N ARG A 318 11.54 -45.17 -53.57
CA ARG A 318 10.43 -44.23 -53.70
C ARG A 318 10.79 -43.00 -54.54
N ARG A 319 11.08 -43.26 -55.81
CA ARG A 319 11.07 -42.23 -56.87
C ARG A 319 10.19 -42.71 -58.02
N GLU A 320 8.92 -42.93 -57.76
CA GLU A 320 7.87 -42.98 -58.76
C GLU A 320 6.52 -42.88 -58.02
N ALA A 321 5.94 -41.76 -58.05
CA ALA A 321 4.53 -41.44 -57.97
C ALA A 321 4.30 -40.12 -57.20
N ALA A 322 4.10 -39.06 -57.90
CA ALA A 322 3.06 -38.06 -57.76
C ALA A 322 3.47 -36.74 -58.42
N ALA A 323 3.33 -36.73 -59.74
CA ALA A 323 3.04 -35.45 -60.42
C ALA A 323 1.53 -35.40 -60.65
N GLY A 324 0.89 -34.29 -60.29
CA GLY A 324 -0.52 -34.11 -60.64
C GLY A 324 -1.22 -33.06 -59.75
N GLY A 325 -1.22 -31.85 -60.15
CA GLY A 325 -2.26 -30.88 -60.38
C GLY A 325 -3.19 -30.51 -59.20
N ASN A 326 -3.30 -29.28 -58.82
CA ASN A 326 -4.36 -28.41 -59.28
C ASN A 326 -4.27 -26.99 -58.67
N SER A 327 -4.30 -26.04 -59.56
CA SER A 327 -4.50 -24.60 -59.36
C SER A 327 -6.00 -24.29 -59.29
N VAL A 328 -6.46 -23.45 -58.37
CA VAL A 328 -7.72 -22.69 -58.53
C VAL A 328 -7.59 -21.35 -57.77
N GLU A 329 -7.49 -20.32 -58.55
CA GLU A 329 -8.10 -19.01 -58.65
C GLU A 329 -8.45 -18.16 -57.41
N ARG A 330 -7.86 -16.97 -57.47
CA ARG A 330 -8.33 -15.74 -56.81
C ARG A 330 -9.54 -15.16 -57.53
N GLN A 331 -10.53 -14.71 -56.80
CA GLN A 331 -11.41 -13.60 -57.26
C GLN A 331 -11.60 -12.61 -56.12
N GLY A 332 -11.27 -11.34 -56.41
CA GLY A 332 -11.57 -10.17 -55.61
C GLY A 332 -12.97 -9.65 -55.88
N HIS A 333 -13.54 -8.95 -54.94
CA HIS A 333 -14.57 -7.96 -55.24
C HIS A 333 -14.44 -6.76 -54.31
N GLU A 334 -14.31 -5.62 -54.92
CA GLU A 334 -14.41 -4.24 -54.32
C GLU A 334 -15.85 -3.77 -54.22
N THR A 335 -16.00 -2.80 -53.35
CA THR A 335 -16.92 -1.65 -53.34
C THR A 335 -18.21 -1.77 -52.49
N GLY A 336 -18.37 -0.74 -51.65
CA GLY A 336 -19.64 -0.30 -51.10
C GLY A 336 -19.53 0.53 -49.84
N ALA A 337 -19.21 1.82 -49.97
CA ALA A 337 -19.32 2.80 -48.88
C ALA A 337 -20.80 3.10 -48.56
N ALA A 338 -21.19 2.94 -47.29
CA ALA A 338 -22.40 3.59 -46.75
C ALA A 338 -22.13 3.99 -45.30
N GLY A 339 -22.26 5.29 -45.02
CA GLY A 339 -22.12 5.88 -43.72
C GLY A 339 -23.20 5.40 -42.77
N ALA A 340 -22.79 5.04 -41.56
CA ALA A 340 -23.67 4.84 -40.44
C ALA A 340 -23.07 5.55 -39.22
N THR A 341 -23.86 6.42 -38.65
CA THR A 341 -23.70 7.16 -37.41
C THR A 341 -23.12 6.28 -36.29
N ARG A 342 -22.00 6.72 -35.71
CA ARG A 342 -21.43 6.11 -34.49
C ARG A 342 -22.35 6.41 -33.31
N GLY A 343 -23.24 5.49 -33.00
CA GLY A 343 -23.82 5.35 -31.68
C GLY A 343 -22.71 4.90 -30.72
N ALA A 344 -22.60 5.56 -29.59
CA ALA A 344 -21.67 5.19 -28.53
C ALA A 344 -22.03 3.79 -27.98
N SER A 345 -21.43 2.75 -28.56
CA SER A 345 -21.43 1.41 -27.97
C SER A 345 -20.34 1.38 -26.91
N GLY A 346 -20.71 1.54 -25.62
CA GLY A 346 -19.83 1.18 -24.50
C GLY A 346 -19.41 -0.27 -24.67
N LEU A 347 -18.09 -0.50 -24.61
CA LEU A 347 -17.52 -1.84 -24.76
C LEU A 347 -18.06 -2.74 -23.63
N PRO A 348 -18.41 -4.01 -23.89
CA PRO A 348 -18.93 -4.95 -22.88
C PRO A 348 -18.01 -5.13 -21.65
N HIS A 349 -16.75 -4.76 -21.76
CA HIS A 349 -15.79 -4.75 -20.65
C HIS A 349 -16.05 -3.63 -19.62
N GLN A 350 -16.56 -2.49 -20.01
CA GLN A 350 -16.86 -1.36 -19.09
C GLN A 350 -18.13 -1.60 -18.26
N GLU A 351 -19.13 -2.30 -18.81
CA GLU A 351 -20.34 -2.67 -18.07
C GLU A 351 -20.00 -3.67 -16.97
N GLY A 352 -19.17 -4.69 -17.22
CA GLY A 352 -18.73 -5.68 -16.23
C GLY A 352 -17.96 -5.07 -15.06
N VAL A 353 -17.05 -4.09 -15.32
CA VAL A 353 -16.30 -3.41 -14.24
C VAL A 353 -17.22 -2.50 -13.42
N GLY A 354 -18.26 -1.92 -14.00
CA GLY A 354 -19.27 -1.13 -13.27
C GLY A 354 -20.01 -1.96 -12.21
N GLU A 355 -20.45 -3.16 -12.57
CA GLU A 355 -21.11 -4.09 -11.67
C GLU A 355 -20.15 -4.64 -10.60
N ALA A 356 -18.91 -5.00 -10.97
CA ALA A 356 -17.86 -5.43 -10.05
C ALA A 356 -17.57 -4.34 -9.00
N ARG A 357 -17.49 -3.09 -9.44
CA ARG A 357 -17.32 -1.91 -8.59
C ARG A 357 -18.45 -1.74 -7.59
N GLN A 358 -19.69 -1.96 -8.00
CA GLN A 358 -20.84 -1.88 -7.11
C GLN A 358 -20.84 -3.00 -6.07
N ARG A 359 -20.56 -4.25 -6.48
CA ARG A 359 -20.45 -5.40 -5.55
C ARG A 359 -19.33 -5.18 -4.53
N LEU A 360 -18.15 -4.76 -5.00
CA LEU A 360 -17.01 -4.42 -4.14
C LEU A 360 -17.37 -3.28 -3.17
N GLY A 361 -18.04 -2.23 -3.66
CA GLY A 361 -18.45 -1.08 -2.85
C GLY A 361 -19.38 -1.46 -1.71
N LEU A 362 -20.36 -2.32 -1.98
CA LEU A 362 -21.29 -2.85 -0.96
C LEU A 362 -20.54 -3.66 0.10
N ALA A 363 -19.62 -4.54 -0.33
CA ALA A 363 -18.84 -5.37 0.58
C ALA A 363 -17.91 -4.52 1.47
N GLN A 364 -17.19 -3.55 0.89
CA GLN A 364 -16.32 -2.63 1.62
C GLN A 364 -17.10 -1.73 2.57
N ALA A 365 -18.26 -1.21 2.16
CA ALA A 365 -19.12 -0.40 3.03
C ALA A 365 -19.66 -1.20 4.22
N ALA A 366 -20.05 -2.45 4.02
CA ALA A 366 -20.51 -3.32 5.08
C ALA A 366 -19.40 -3.63 6.10
N LEU A 367 -18.19 -3.99 5.61
CA LEU A 367 -17.04 -4.24 6.48
C LEU A 367 -16.64 -2.99 7.25
N LEU A 368 -16.50 -1.85 6.56
CA LEU A 368 -16.06 -0.61 7.20
C LEU A 368 -17.09 -0.13 8.23
N SER A 369 -18.38 -0.26 7.94
CA SER A 369 -19.45 0.07 8.90
C SER A 369 -19.37 -0.80 10.17
N ALA A 370 -19.05 -2.09 10.04
CA ALA A 370 -18.82 -2.97 11.19
C ALA A 370 -17.59 -2.54 12.00
N LEU A 371 -16.53 -2.09 11.34
CA LEU A 371 -15.29 -1.69 11.99
C LEU A 371 -15.38 -0.32 12.72
N VAL A 372 -16.13 0.65 12.18
CA VAL A 372 -16.09 2.05 12.68
C VAL A 372 -17.43 2.60 13.14
N ALA A 373 -18.55 1.93 12.83
CA ALA A 373 -19.89 2.37 13.20
C ALA A 373 -20.66 1.36 14.09
N GLY A 374 -20.03 0.22 14.42
CA GLY A 374 -20.62 -0.79 15.31
C GLY A 374 -21.81 -1.55 14.71
N THR A 375 -21.95 -1.60 13.40
CA THR A 375 -22.96 -2.43 12.73
C THR A 375 -22.60 -3.92 12.85
N PRO A 376 -23.53 -4.84 12.62
CA PRO A 376 -23.24 -6.27 12.63
C PRO A 376 -22.11 -6.64 11.66
N VAL A 377 -21.24 -7.55 12.09
CA VAL A 377 -20.16 -8.09 11.24
C VAL A 377 -20.79 -8.85 10.08
N PRO A 378 -20.36 -8.58 8.82
CA PRO A 378 -20.88 -9.30 7.66
C PRO A 378 -20.59 -10.81 7.76
N GLU A 379 -21.43 -11.60 7.08
CA GLU A 379 -21.31 -13.05 7.05
C GLU A 379 -19.96 -13.48 6.44
N GLY A 380 -19.39 -14.57 6.97
CA GLY A 380 -18.11 -15.12 6.51
C GLY A 380 -16.86 -14.52 7.15
N PHE A 381 -16.95 -13.35 7.80
CA PHE A 381 -15.81 -12.79 8.54
C PHE A 381 -15.67 -13.36 9.95
N ASP A 382 -14.44 -13.52 10.40
CA ASP A 382 -14.11 -13.84 11.78
C ASP A 382 -14.44 -12.65 12.71
N ARG A 383 -15.50 -12.83 13.51
CA ARG A 383 -16.01 -11.78 14.42
C ARG A 383 -15.00 -11.37 15.48
N VAL A 384 -14.15 -12.29 15.94
CA VAL A 384 -13.14 -12.00 16.95
C VAL A 384 -12.07 -11.09 16.36
N ARG A 385 -11.56 -11.41 15.16
CA ARG A 385 -10.57 -10.63 14.45
C ARG A 385 -11.12 -9.26 14.03
N ILE A 386 -12.36 -9.18 13.56
CA ILE A 386 -13.03 -7.88 13.29
C ILE A 386 -13.10 -7.05 14.57
N GLY A 387 -13.42 -7.65 15.71
CA GLY A 387 -13.43 -6.94 17.00
C GLY A 387 -12.04 -6.44 17.42
N VAL A 388 -10.97 -7.20 17.16
CA VAL A 388 -9.57 -6.75 17.38
C VAL A 388 -9.25 -5.58 16.48
N GLN A 389 -9.55 -5.68 15.17
CA GLN A 389 -9.30 -4.61 14.20
C GLN A 389 -10.07 -3.33 14.54
N ALA A 390 -11.34 -3.43 14.92
CA ALA A 390 -12.16 -2.27 15.31
C ALA A 390 -11.56 -1.55 16.53
N ARG A 391 -11.09 -2.29 17.52
CA ARG A 391 -10.40 -1.70 18.70
C ARG A 391 -9.08 -1.04 18.32
N ALA A 392 -8.30 -1.67 17.44
CA ALA A 392 -7.04 -1.11 16.95
C ALA A 392 -7.26 0.21 16.19
N LEU A 393 -8.26 0.26 15.29
CA LEU A 393 -8.65 1.48 14.58
C LEU A 393 -9.10 2.59 15.54
N ALA A 394 -9.93 2.27 16.52
CA ALA A 394 -10.37 3.24 17.53
C ALA A 394 -9.19 3.76 18.37
N ALA A 395 -8.23 2.89 18.72
CA ALA A 395 -7.03 3.27 19.47
C ALA A 395 -6.13 4.19 18.64
N LYS A 396 -5.82 3.85 17.39
CA LYS A 396 -5.05 4.70 16.47
C LYS A 396 -5.72 6.06 16.27
N ARG A 397 -7.05 6.08 16.10
CA ARG A 397 -7.82 7.31 15.97
C ARG A 397 -7.72 8.19 17.24
N ALA A 398 -7.72 7.58 18.44
CA ALA A 398 -7.50 8.29 19.69
C ALA A 398 -6.10 8.94 19.74
N ASP A 399 -5.06 8.20 19.33
CA ASP A 399 -3.68 8.68 19.33
C ASP A 399 -3.47 9.84 18.34
N VAL A 400 -4.05 9.75 17.14
CA VAL A 400 -4.00 10.83 16.15
C VAL A 400 -4.78 12.06 16.63
N VAL A 401 -5.96 11.88 17.23
CA VAL A 401 -6.71 13.01 17.81
C VAL A 401 -5.94 13.66 18.96
N ALA A 402 -5.23 12.90 19.77
CA ALA A 402 -4.35 13.46 20.81
C ALA A 402 -3.21 14.31 20.22
N LYS A 403 -2.64 13.91 19.05
CA LYS A 403 -1.60 14.68 18.35
C LYS A 403 -2.17 16.00 17.75
N VAL A 404 -3.37 15.99 17.15
CA VAL A 404 -3.96 17.17 16.51
C VAL A 404 -4.69 18.11 17.46
N ALA A 405 -5.03 17.63 18.66
CA ALA A 405 -5.72 18.37 19.72
C ALA A 405 -5.12 18.01 21.10
N PRO A 406 -3.84 18.35 21.34
CA PRO A 406 -3.10 17.90 22.53
C PRO A 406 -3.69 18.40 23.85
N GLU A 407 -4.56 19.41 23.80
CA GLU A 407 -5.25 19.88 24.98
C GLU A 407 -6.32 18.89 25.51
N LEU A 408 -6.88 18.05 24.66
CA LEU A 408 -7.91 17.07 25.08
C LEU A 408 -7.39 16.05 26.09
N PRO A 409 -6.23 15.38 25.87
CA PRO A 409 -5.61 14.54 26.89
C PRO A 409 -5.28 15.30 28.18
N VAL A 410 -4.87 16.56 28.10
CA VAL A 410 -4.56 17.39 29.28
C VAL A 410 -5.82 17.68 30.08
N ILE A 411 -6.92 18.07 29.42
CA ILE A 411 -8.20 18.39 30.05
C ILE A 411 -8.84 17.17 30.70
N LEU A 412 -8.80 16.03 30.02
CA LEU A 412 -9.47 14.77 30.41
C LEU A 412 -8.59 13.86 31.27
N GLY A 413 -7.28 14.13 31.31
CA GLY A 413 -6.31 13.32 32.06
C GLY A 413 -6.34 11.84 31.66
N GLY A 414 -6.14 10.96 32.62
CA GLY A 414 -6.16 9.49 32.39
C GLY A 414 -7.48 8.94 31.83
N GLY A 415 -8.56 9.72 31.88
CA GLY A 415 -9.87 9.34 31.32
C GLY A 415 -9.99 9.53 29.80
N TYR A 416 -9.06 10.25 29.15
CA TYR A 416 -9.14 10.58 27.73
C TYR A 416 -9.31 9.32 26.85
N ARG A 417 -8.37 8.37 26.97
CA ARG A 417 -8.33 7.19 26.09
C ARG A 417 -9.59 6.34 26.22
N ALA A 418 -10.03 6.05 27.45
CA ALA A 418 -11.23 5.26 27.68
C ALA A 418 -12.49 5.94 27.14
N ALA A 419 -12.63 7.26 27.37
CA ALA A 419 -13.74 8.04 26.85
C ALA A 419 -13.76 8.10 25.32
N PHE A 420 -12.57 8.26 24.68
CA PHE A 420 -12.46 8.30 23.24
C PHE A 420 -12.77 6.94 22.60
N LEU A 421 -12.28 5.84 23.15
CA LEU A 421 -12.58 4.50 22.66
C LEU A 421 -14.09 4.22 22.72
N GLY A 422 -14.77 4.55 23.81
CA GLY A 422 -16.22 4.42 23.90
C GLY A 422 -16.98 5.27 22.88
N TYR A 423 -16.51 6.48 22.59
CA TYR A 423 -17.07 7.35 21.54
C TYR A 423 -16.84 6.78 20.14
N ALA A 424 -15.62 6.33 19.84
CA ALA A 424 -15.21 5.90 18.51
C ALA A 424 -15.89 4.61 18.02
N GLN A 425 -16.30 3.71 18.94
CA GLN A 425 -16.91 2.43 18.61
C GLN A 425 -18.23 2.53 17.82
N THR A 426 -18.97 3.62 17.99
CA THR A 426 -20.30 3.79 17.36
C THR A 426 -20.43 5.07 16.54
N ARG A 427 -19.36 5.84 16.46
CA ARG A 427 -19.35 7.14 15.75
C ARG A 427 -18.19 7.20 14.77
N PRO A 428 -18.46 6.91 13.49
CA PRO A 428 -17.44 6.97 12.45
C PRO A 428 -16.92 8.40 12.27
N MET A 429 -15.67 8.51 11.88
CA MET A 429 -15.07 9.76 11.43
C MET A 429 -15.60 10.12 10.05
N THR A 430 -16.07 11.33 9.81
CA THR A 430 -16.68 11.77 8.55
C THR A 430 -15.96 12.95 7.89
N ALA A 431 -15.11 13.67 8.60
CA ALA A 431 -14.51 14.93 8.12
C ALA A 431 -13.09 15.18 8.68
N GLY A 432 -12.32 14.11 8.88
CA GLY A 432 -10.94 14.15 9.35
C GLY A 432 -10.79 14.43 10.85
N TYR A 433 -9.60 14.23 11.35
CA TYR A 433 -9.28 14.17 12.79
C TYR A 433 -9.55 15.46 13.57
N ARG A 434 -9.38 16.64 12.94
CA ARG A 434 -9.68 17.93 13.62
C ARG A 434 -11.18 18.09 13.88
N ARG A 435 -12.02 17.69 12.93
CA ARG A 435 -13.46 17.70 13.11
C ARG A 435 -13.89 16.66 14.13
N ASP A 436 -13.26 15.50 14.09
CA ASP A 436 -13.50 14.41 15.01
C ASP A 436 -13.21 14.81 16.47
N ALA A 437 -12.12 15.52 16.73
CA ALA A 437 -11.81 16.09 18.04
C ALA A 437 -12.95 17.00 18.56
N LEU A 438 -13.54 17.83 17.70
CA LEU A 438 -14.67 18.70 18.05
C LEU A 438 -15.93 17.88 18.33
N THR A 439 -16.22 16.88 17.51
CA THR A 439 -17.40 16.02 17.68
C THR A 439 -17.29 15.15 18.94
N PHE A 440 -16.10 14.68 19.26
CA PHE A 440 -15.82 13.97 20.52
C PHE A 440 -16.08 14.88 21.73
N ALA A 441 -15.54 16.10 21.75
CA ALA A 441 -15.78 17.05 22.82
C ALA A 441 -17.26 17.41 22.98
N GLU A 442 -17.97 17.62 21.87
CA GLU A 442 -19.42 17.86 21.86
C GLU A 442 -20.19 16.68 22.42
N HIS A 443 -19.81 15.43 22.05
CA HIS A 443 -20.41 14.22 22.59
C HIS A 443 -20.27 14.15 24.11
N LEU A 444 -19.08 14.38 24.66
CA LEU A 444 -18.85 14.35 26.08
C LEU A 444 -19.69 15.45 26.81
N LEU A 445 -19.69 16.66 26.27
CA LEU A 445 -20.45 17.76 26.84
C LEU A 445 -21.97 17.50 26.85
N SER A 446 -22.48 16.91 25.78
CA SER A 446 -23.90 16.51 25.66
C SER A 446 -24.28 15.42 26.65
N ALA A 447 -23.35 14.51 26.95
CA ALA A 447 -23.51 13.47 27.97
C ALA A 447 -23.26 13.96 29.41
N GLY A 448 -22.98 15.27 29.64
CA GLY A 448 -22.64 15.82 30.94
C GLY A 448 -21.27 15.40 31.48
N LEU A 449 -20.37 14.91 30.57
CA LEU A 449 -19.03 14.48 30.92
C LEU A 449 -17.97 15.57 30.62
N PRO A 450 -16.77 15.49 31.25
CA PRO A 450 -16.41 14.64 32.39
C PRO A 450 -17.18 15.03 33.66
N GLY A 451 -17.25 14.13 34.65
CA GLY A 451 -17.91 14.37 35.93
C GLY A 451 -17.28 15.56 36.72
N ASP A 452 -15.96 15.73 36.57
CA ASP A 452 -15.26 16.87 37.15
C ASP A 452 -15.72 18.20 36.54
N THR A 453 -16.19 19.12 37.38
CA THR A 453 -16.77 20.39 36.94
C THR A 453 -15.75 21.34 36.33
N ARG A 454 -14.47 21.26 36.76
CA ARG A 454 -13.38 22.06 36.21
C ARG A 454 -13.01 21.57 34.80
N ALA A 455 -12.74 20.29 34.66
CA ALA A 455 -12.43 19.67 33.37
C ALA A 455 -13.56 19.87 32.34
N ARG A 456 -14.83 19.75 32.79
CA ARG A 456 -16.01 20.02 31.91
C ARG A 456 -16.07 21.48 31.45
N ARG A 457 -15.74 22.42 32.30
CA ARG A 457 -15.69 23.85 31.93
C ARG A 457 -14.55 24.10 30.94
N GLU A 458 -13.36 23.56 31.22
CA GLU A 458 -12.19 23.70 30.33
C GLU A 458 -12.48 23.06 28.96
N LEU A 459 -13.11 21.87 28.91
CA LEU A 459 -13.54 21.22 27.68
C LEU A 459 -14.56 22.09 26.91
N ARG A 460 -15.53 22.70 27.59
CA ARG A 460 -16.51 23.58 26.96
C ARG A 460 -15.86 24.83 26.38
N GLU A 461 -14.91 25.45 27.10
CA GLU A 461 -14.14 26.61 26.61
C GLU A 461 -13.32 26.20 25.35
N TRP A 462 -12.62 25.08 25.41
CA TRP A 462 -11.85 24.52 24.27
C TRP A 462 -12.74 24.33 23.06
N TRP A 463 -13.91 23.70 23.23
CA TRP A 463 -14.87 23.44 22.16
C TRP A 463 -15.44 24.75 21.58
N LEU A 464 -15.89 25.67 22.41
CA LEU A 464 -16.41 26.97 21.96
C LEU A 464 -15.36 27.81 21.22
N GLU A 465 -14.09 27.67 21.56
CA GLU A 465 -13.01 28.37 20.87
C GLU A 465 -12.79 27.87 19.43
N ARG A 466 -13.13 26.63 19.16
CA ARG A 466 -12.80 25.93 17.88
C ARG A 466 -14.03 25.59 17.03
N SER A 467 -15.22 25.54 17.62
CA SER A 467 -16.47 25.18 16.93
C SER A 467 -17.15 26.33 16.20
N GLY A 468 -16.68 27.57 16.38
CA GLY A 468 -17.29 28.77 15.77
C GLY A 468 -17.06 28.85 14.25
N PRO A 469 -17.98 29.51 13.51
CA PRO A 469 -17.93 29.63 12.04
C PRO A 469 -16.80 30.52 11.50
N ALA A 470 -16.12 31.27 12.37
CA ALA A 470 -14.98 32.13 12.00
C ALA A 470 -13.89 32.10 13.08
N PRO A 471 -12.60 32.19 12.69
CA PRO A 471 -11.53 32.34 13.69
C PRO A 471 -11.78 33.58 14.52
N ARG A 472 -11.68 33.42 15.84
CA ARG A 472 -11.85 34.54 16.76
C ARG A 472 -10.87 35.65 16.45
N SER A 473 -11.38 36.87 16.39
CA SER A 473 -10.60 38.08 16.14
C SER A 473 -9.35 38.14 17.02
N GLY A 474 -8.17 38.28 16.43
CA GLY A 474 -6.90 38.49 17.10
C GLY A 474 -6.75 39.91 17.67
N ARG A 475 -7.77 40.80 17.51
CA ARG A 475 -7.74 42.20 17.99
C ARG A 475 -7.55 42.26 19.49
N PRO A 476 -6.69 43.18 19.99
CA PRO A 476 -6.37 43.29 21.42
C PRO A 476 -7.59 43.37 22.34
N VAL A 477 -8.61 44.12 21.94
CA VAL A 477 -9.86 44.32 22.72
C VAL A 477 -10.62 43.00 22.92
N HIS A 478 -10.67 42.13 21.88
CA HIS A 478 -11.31 40.84 21.98
C HIS A 478 -10.46 39.82 22.77
N ARG A 479 -9.13 39.98 22.75
CA ARG A 479 -8.21 39.18 23.60
C ARG A 479 -8.39 39.55 25.06
N LEU A 480 -8.48 40.86 25.39
CA LEU A 480 -8.72 41.34 26.75
C LEU A 480 -10.07 40.85 27.28
N ALA A 481 -11.15 41.01 26.51
CA ALA A 481 -12.48 40.54 26.88
C ALA A 481 -12.54 39.04 27.15
N ARG A 482 -11.78 38.24 26.40
CA ARG A 482 -11.64 36.77 26.65
C ARG A 482 -10.84 36.47 27.91
N ALA A 483 -9.76 37.21 28.15
CA ALA A 483 -8.96 37.07 29.38
C ALA A 483 -9.80 37.43 30.61
N THR A 484 -10.58 38.51 30.56
CA THR A 484 -11.49 38.93 31.65
C THR A 484 -12.58 37.91 31.91
N ARG A 485 -13.21 37.33 30.87
CA ARG A 485 -14.18 36.24 31.01
C ARG A 485 -13.55 34.97 31.60
N ARG A 486 -12.31 34.61 31.21
CA ARG A 486 -11.58 33.49 31.83
C ARG A 486 -11.32 33.68 33.31
N VAL A 487 -11.03 34.90 33.74
CA VAL A 487 -10.84 35.25 35.17
C VAL A 487 -12.15 35.18 35.93
N LEU A 488 -13.24 35.71 35.36
CA LEU A 488 -14.57 35.68 35.97
C LEU A 488 -15.21 34.30 36.01
N SER A 489 -14.91 33.41 35.05
CA SER A 489 -15.40 32.05 35.06
C SER A 489 -14.60 31.09 35.95
N ARG A 490 -13.46 31.53 36.50
CA ARG A 490 -12.66 30.80 37.48
C ARG A 490 -13.04 31.05 38.94
N ARG A 491 -13.96 31.97 39.16
CA ARG A 491 -14.64 32.18 40.43
C ARG A 491 -16.02 31.53 40.40
#